data_33d5b3e6e79d055abf74557714274cd4
#
_entry.id   33d5b3e6e79d055abf74557714274cd4
#
_cell.length_a   1.000
_cell.length_b   1.000
_cell.length_c   1.000
_cell.angle_alpha   90.00
_cell.angle_beta   90.00
_cell.angle_gamma   90.00
#
_symmetry.space_group_name_H-M   'P 1'
#
loop_
_entity.id
_entity.type
_entity.pdbx_description
1 polymer ?
#
loop_
_entity_poly.entity_id
_entity_poly.type
_entity_poly.pdbx_seq_one_letter_code
_entity_poly.pdbx_strand_id
1 'polypeptide(L)'
;MSFKVPRGTQDILPGQSEKWQKVEAIIRDICRVYRYNEIRTPIFEQTELFARGVGETTDVVQKEMYTFEDRGGRSLTLRPENTAGVVRAYVEHKMFGAPDQPVKLSYLGPMFRYERQQAGRYRQFVQFGVEAIGSADPAIDAEVIALAMDIYESTGLKDLKLVINSLGDKVTRDTHRTALLQHFEPHIHEFCTDCQNRLQKNPLRILDCKVDREHPLMQTAPALTDFLTEESATYFAQVKTYLDTLGITYEVDPNLVRGLDYYNHTTFEIMSTASGFGAITTLCGGGRYNGLVQEIGGPDVPGIGFALSIERLLLALEAEGVELDTASGLDVYLIAMGDEAKQKAVELTSTFRAKGLATEMDYLDRKMKAQMKSADRLGAKYTIVLGETELEEQAAAVKHMESGEQHKVAFSELVNYLLQQS
;
A
#
# COMPACT_ATOMS: atom_id res chain seq x y z
N MET A 1 -31.59 17.31 0.88
CA MET A 1 -30.29 17.07 1.55
C MET A 1 -29.39 16.36 0.54
N SER A 2 -28.16 16.84 0.31
CA SER A 2 -27.17 16.11 -0.47
C SER A 2 -26.38 15.19 0.46
N PHE A 3 -26.21 13.93 0.08
CA PHE A 3 -25.32 13.02 0.78
C PHE A 3 -23.86 13.38 0.46
N LYS A 4 -23.00 13.20 1.46
CA LYS A 4 -21.54 13.37 1.33
C LYS A 4 -20.86 12.14 1.90
N VAL A 5 -19.62 11.90 1.49
CA VAL A 5 -18.81 10.82 2.06
C VAL A 5 -18.64 10.99 3.57
N PRO A 6 -18.58 9.91 4.35
CA PRO A 6 -18.29 9.98 5.77
C PRO A 6 -16.96 10.69 6.05
N ARG A 7 -16.87 11.36 7.18
CA ARG A 7 -15.64 12.06 7.56
C ARG A 7 -14.46 11.10 7.66
N GLY A 8 -13.35 11.45 7.00
CA GLY A 8 -12.13 10.64 6.99
C GLY A 8 -12.13 9.56 5.92
N THR A 9 -13.10 9.59 5.01
CA THR A 9 -13.10 8.76 3.78
C THR A 9 -13.04 9.65 2.54
N GLN A 10 -12.78 9.06 1.39
CA GLN A 10 -12.73 9.75 0.11
C GLN A 10 -13.21 8.86 -1.03
N ASP A 11 -13.72 9.48 -2.09
CA ASP A 11 -13.91 8.83 -3.37
C ASP A 11 -12.62 8.99 -4.20
N ILE A 12 -12.19 7.95 -4.88
CA ILE A 12 -11.08 7.98 -5.83
C ILE A 12 -11.70 8.08 -7.22
N LEU A 13 -11.65 9.26 -7.80
CA LEU A 13 -12.33 9.57 -9.06
C LEU A 13 -11.43 9.28 -10.28
N PRO A 14 -12.04 9.18 -11.50
CA PRO A 14 -11.28 9.15 -12.76
C PRO A 14 -10.28 10.31 -12.83
N GLY A 15 -9.09 10.03 -13.34
CA GLY A 15 -7.93 10.93 -13.30
C GLY A 15 -7.01 10.67 -12.08
N GLN A 16 -7.57 10.20 -10.96
CA GLN A 16 -6.81 9.73 -9.81
C GLN A 16 -6.67 8.21 -9.80
N SER A 17 -7.76 7.50 -10.14
CA SER A 17 -7.79 6.03 -10.13
C SER A 17 -6.74 5.39 -11.03
N GLU A 18 -6.35 6.04 -12.12
CA GLU A 18 -5.31 5.57 -13.04
C GLU A 18 -3.93 5.55 -12.36
N LYS A 19 -3.64 6.55 -11.50
CA LYS A 19 -2.40 6.57 -10.70
C LYS A 19 -2.37 5.42 -9.71
N TRP A 20 -3.50 5.12 -9.08
CA TRP A 20 -3.66 3.97 -8.18
C TRP A 20 -3.40 2.67 -8.92
N GLN A 21 -4.06 2.47 -10.06
CA GLN A 21 -3.89 1.27 -10.89
C GLN A 21 -2.44 1.07 -11.33
N LYS A 22 -1.75 2.16 -11.69
CA LYS A 22 -0.33 2.10 -12.06
C LYS A 22 0.56 1.65 -10.91
N VAL A 23 0.39 2.23 -9.72
CA VAL A 23 1.12 1.82 -8.51
C VAL A 23 0.82 0.36 -8.17
N GLU A 24 -0.45 -0.04 -8.19
CA GLU A 24 -0.85 -1.42 -7.93
C GLU A 24 -0.26 -2.41 -8.96
N ALA A 25 -0.15 -2.03 -10.22
CA ALA A 25 0.48 -2.85 -11.25
C ALA A 25 1.98 -3.05 -10.96
N ILE A 26 2.72 -1.98 -10.62
CA ILE A 26 4.13 -2.04 -10.23
C ILE A 26 4.30 -2.98 -9.02
N ILE A 27 3.48 -2.83 -8.00
CA ILE A 27 3.51 -3.68 -6.80
C ILE A 27 3.29 -5.16 -7.16
N ARG A 28 2.31 -5.47 -8.00
CA ARG A 28 2.04 -6.86 -8.43
C ARG A 28 3.21 -7.46 -9.20
N ASP A 29 3.86 -6.68 -10.07
CA ASP A 29 5.02 -7.14 -10.82
C ASP A 29 6.20 -7.45 -9.91
N ILE A 30 6.46 -6.61 -8.91
CA ILE A 30 7.51 -6.85 -7.91
C ILE A 30 7.18 -8.10 -7.08
N CYS A 31 5.95 -8.23 -6.58
CA CYS A 31 5.53 -9.44 -5.86
C CYS A 31 5.74 -10.71 -6.68
N ARG A 32 5.46 -10.67 -7.99
CA ARG A 32 5.69 -11.81 -8.89
C ARG A 32 7.17 -12.18 -8.97
N VAL A 33 8.05 -11.19 -9.08
CA VAL A 33 9.51 -11.40 -9.17
C VAL A 33 10.05 -11.96 -7.84
N TYR A 34 9.60 -11.44 -6.70
CA TYR A 34 9.95 -11.89 -5.36
C TYR A 34 9.20 -13.15 -4.92
N ARG A 35 8.22 -13.63 -5.75
CA ARG A 35 7.41 -14.82 -5.49
C ARG A 35 6.50 -14.71 -4.26
N TYR A 36 5.98 -13.53 -3.95
CA TYR A 36 4.92 -13.34 -2.98
C TYR A 36 3.56 -13.53 -3.64
N ASN A 37 2.83 -14.55 -3.20
CA ASN A 37 1.50 -14.88 -3.74
C ASN A 37 0.40 -14.04 -3.06
N GLU A 38 -0.57 -13.58 -3.84
CA GLU A 38 -1.67 -12.79 -3.28
C GLU A 38 -2.57 -13.64 -2.39
N ILE A 39 -2.90 -13.11 -1.20
CA ILE A 39 -3.94 -13.60 -0.31
C ILE A 39 -5.00 -12.51 -0.10
N ARG A 40 -6.27 -12.90 -0.08
CA ARG A 40 -7.40 -12.02 0.24
C ARG A 40 -8.11 -12.53 1.47
N THR A 41 -8.05 -11.79 2.56
CA THR A 41 -8.75 -12.10 3.80
C THR A 41 -10.04 -11.28 3.91
N PRO A 42 -11.00 -11.65 4.76
CA PRO A 42 -12.18 -10.85 5.03
C PRO A 42 -11.83 -9.43 5.47
N ILE A 43 -12.73 -8.47 5.18
CA ILE A 43 -12.59 -7.07 5.61
C ILE A 43 -12.91 -6.90 7.09
N PHE A 44 -13.67 -7.80 7.66
CA PHE A 44 -13.98 -7.85 9.09
C PHE A 44 -13.68 -9.23 9.66
N GLU A 45 -13.27 -9.25 10.90
CA GLU A 45 -12.88 -10.45 11.64
C GLU A 45 -13.50 -10.40 13.05
N GLN A 46 -13.37 -11.48 13.81
CA GLN A 46 -13.69 -11.45 15.22
C GLN A 46 -12.82 -10.42 15.94
N THR A 47 -13.40 -9.60 16.80
CA THR A 47 -12.69 -8.54 17.52
C THR A 47 -11.49 -9.08 18.30
N GLU A 48 -11.63 -10.27 18.87
CA GLU A 48 -10.59 -10.94 19.65
C GLU A 48 -9.32 -11.21 18.85
N LEU A 49 -9.41 -11.45 17.52
CA LEU A 49 -8.25 -11.63 16.66
C LEU A 49 -7.32 -10.43 16.73
N PHE A 50 -7.87 -9.22 16.65
CA PHE A 50 -7.07 -8.00 16.70
C PHE A 50 -6.64 -7.66 18.13
N ALA A 51 -7.48 -7.90 19.13
CA ALA A 51 -7.12 -7.67 20.53
C ALA A 51 -5.90 -8.50 20.94
N ARG A 52 -5.86 -9.79 20.59
CA ARG A 52 -4.72 -10.67 20.85
C ARG A 52 -3.53 -10.37 19.91
N GLY A 53 -3.77 -10.35 18.59
CA GLY A 53 -2.71 -10.29 17.62
C GLY A 53 -2.03 -8.91 17.54
N VAL A 54 -2.74 -7.80 17.74
CA VAL A 54 -2.18 -6.44 17.66
C VAL A 54 -1.66 -5.96 19.03
N GLY A 55 -2.28 -6.43 20.10
CA GLY A 55 -1.96 -6.09 21.49
C GLY A 55 -2.99 -5.16 22.12
N GLU A 56 -3.54 -5.59 23.27
CA GLU A 56 -4.59 -4.88 24.01
C GLU A 56 -4.17 -3.47 24.46
N THR A 57 -2.86 -3.21 24.58
CA THR A 57 -2.31 -1.93 25.07
C THR A 57 -2.09 -0.90 23.96
N THR A 58 -2.27 -1.30 22.69
CA THR A 58 -2.03 -0.42 21.54
C THR A 58 -3.14 0.61 21.36
N ASP A 59 -2.81 1.79 20.83
CA ASP A 59 -3.81 2.80 20.50
C ASP A 59 -4.80 2.28 19.45
N VAL A 60 -4.34 1.44 18.54
CA VAL A 60 -5.19 0.79 17.52
C VAL A 60 -6.33 0.02 18.16
N VAL A 61 -6.03 -0.85 19.13
CA VAL A 61 -7.04 -1.67 19.81
C VAL A 61 -7.91 -0.84 20.77
N GLN A 62 -7.31 0.08 21.51
CA GLN A 62 -8.03 0.83 22.53
C GLN A 62 -8.91 1.95 22.01
N LYS A 63 -8.53 2.60 20.88
CA LYS A 63 -9.13 3.86 20.46
C LYS A 63 -9.54 3.92 18.97
N GLU A 64 -8.99 3.04 18.12
CA GLU A 64 -9.08 3.24 16.67
C GLU A 64 -9.86 2.16 15.93
N MET A 65 -10.26 1.07 16.58
CA MET A 65 -11.04 0.01 15.94
C MET A 65 -12.50 0.43 15.67
N TYR A 66 -13.03 0.04 14.51
CA TYR A 66 -14.46 0.07 14.20
C TYR A 66 -15.07 -1.28 14.54
N THR A 67 -15.64 -1.38 15.73
CA THR A 67 -16.23 -2.61 16.28
C THR A 67 -17.75 -2.53 16.30
N PHE A 68 -18.42 -3.63 15.96
CA PHE A 68 -19.87 -3.75 15.93
C PHE A 68 -20.29 -5.18 16.27
N GLU A 69 -21.55 -5.36 16.65
CA GLU A 69 -22.13 -6.69 16.83
C GLU A 69 -22.91 -7.10 15.59
N ASP A 70 -22.78 -8.37 15.18
CA ASP A 70 -23.64 -8.93 14.17
C ASP A 70 -25.02 -9.31 14.77
N ARG A 71 -25.96 -9.75 13.92
CA ARG A 71 -27.29 -10.16 14.37
C ARG A 71 -27.29 -11.35 15.33
N GLY A 72 -26.22 -12.09 15.41
CA GLY A 72 -26.02 -13.22 16.32
C GLY A 72 -25.33 -12.81 17.64
N GLY A 73 -25.09 -11.53 17.87
CA GLY A 73 -24.41 -11.01 19.06
C GLY A 73 -22.90 -11.23 19.09
N ARG A 74 -22.27 -11.55 17.95
CA ARG A 74 -20.82 -11.72 17.86
C ARG A 74 -20.15 -10.38 17.62
N SER A 75 -19.10 -10.09 18.39
CA SER A 75 -18.30 -8.88 18.22
C SER A 75 -17.38 -9.02 17.02
N LEU A 76 -17.55 -8.13 16.05
CA LEU A 76 -16.79 -8.06 14.81
C LEU A 76 -16.10 -6.69 14.71
N THR A 77 -14.94 -6.66 14.05
CA THR A 77 -14.16 -5.44 13.85
C THR A 77 -13.74 -5.33 12.39
N LEU A 78 -13.91 -4.15 11.78
CA LEU A 78 -13.30 -3.83 10.50
C LEU A 78 -11.78 -3.84 10.69
N ARG A 79 -11.06 -4.58 9.84
CA ARG A 79 -9.62 -4.79 10.00
C ARG A 79 -8.83 -3.47 10.04
N PRO A 80 -8.11 -3.18 11.14
CA PRO A 80 -7.25 -2.01 11.24
C PRO A 80 -5.88 -2.19 10.59
N GLU A 81 -5.49 -3.44 10.36
CA GLU A 81 -4.30 -3.94 9.69
C GLU A 81 -4.59 -5.36 9.18
N ASN A 82 -3.70 -5.99 8.44
CA ASN A 82 -4.02 -7.30 7.88
C ASN A 82 -3.07 -8.44 8.26
N THR A 83 -1.98 -8.17 8.97
CA THR A 83 -1.04 -9.21 9.44
C THR A 83 -1.77 -10.27 10.27
N ALA A 84 -2.59 -9.84 11.24
CA ALA A 84 -3.39 -10.76 12.06
C ALA A 84 -4.34 -11.61 11.21
N GLY A 85 -5.01 -11.01 10.21
CA GLY A 85 -5.89 -11.72 9.28
C GLY A 85 -5.14 -12.75 8.41
N VAL A 86 -3.94 -12.40 7.94
CA VAL A 86 -3.09 -13.33 7.17
C VAL A 86 -2.60 -14.48 8.05
N VAL A 87 -2.13 -14.18 9.27
CA VAL A 87 -1.68 -15.22 10.22
C VAL A 87 -2.83 -16.14 10.63
N ARG A 88 -4.05 -15.60 10.86
CA ARG A 88 -5.24 -16.41 11.10
C ARG A 88 -5.51 -17.37 9.93
N ALA A 89 -5.45 -16.87 8.69
CA ALA A 89 -5.64 -17.69 7.49
C ALA A 89 -4.54 -18.76 7.35
N TYR A 90 -3.28 -18.39 7.64
CA TYR A 90 -2.15 -19.32 7.64
C TYR A 90 -2.38 -20.49 8.63
N VAL A 91 -2.89 -20.19 9.83
CA VAL A 91 -3.19 -21.19 10.87
C VAL A 91 -4.41 -22.03 10.48
N GLU A 92 -5.52 -21.40 10.11
CA GLU A 92 -6.79 -22.05 9.77
C GLU A 92 -6.63 -23.03 8.61
N HIS A 93 -5.89 -22.64 7.57
CA HIS A 93 -5.64 -23.47 6.39
C HIS A 93 -4.39 -24.35 6.52
N LYS A 94 -3.76 -24.39 7.70
CA LYS A 94 -2.57 -25.24 8.01
C LYS A 94 -1.44 -25.04 7.00
N MET A 95 -1.20 -23.81 6.56
CA MET A 95 -0.17 -23.51 5.57
C MET A 95 1.25 -23.84 6.07
N PHE A 96 1.45 -23.98 7.37
CA PHE A 96 2.70 -24.45 7.98
C PHE A 96 3.07 -25.88 7.56
N GLY A 97 2.15 -26.65 7.01
CA GLY A 97 2.38 -27.97 6.43
C GLY A 97 2.65 -27.97 4.94
N ALA A 98 2.69 -26.81 4.30
CA ALA A 98 3.02 -26.71 2.86
C ALA A 98 4.46 -27.14 2.60
N PRO A 99 4.73 -27.81 1.45
CA PRO A 99 6.09 -28.26 1.12
C PRO A 99 7.05 -27.10 0.84
N ASP A 100 6.52 -26.00 0.32
CA ASP A 100 7.30 -24.79 -0.02
C ASP A 100 7.31 -23.83 1.17
N GLN A 101 8.40 -23.80 1.90
CA GLN A 101 8.65 -22.89 3.02
C GLN A 101 9.82 -21.95 2.70
N PRO A 102 9.84 -20.72 3.20
CA PRO A 102 8.75 -20.05 3.92
C PRO A 102 7.55 -19.75 3.03
N VAL A 103 6.35 -19.68 3.63
CA VAL A 103 5.16 -19.22 2.92
C VAL A 103 5.24 -17.71 2.75
N LYS A 104 5.26 -17.25 1.50
CA LYS A 104 5.37 -15.83 1.12
C LYS A 104 4.04 -15.34 0.57
N LEU A 105 3.40 -14.42 1.29
CA LEU A 105 2.08 -13.89 0.97
C LEU A 105 2.12 -12.38 0.83
N SER A 106 1.29 -11.85 -0.09
CA SER A 106 1.07 -10.42 -0.25
C SER A 106 -0.43 -10.12 -0.24
N TYR A 107 -0.79 -8.94 0.22
CA TYR A 107 -2.18 -8.47 0.22
C TYR A 107 -2.27 -7.00 -0.17
N LEU A 108 -3.40 -6.63 -0.77
CA LEU A 108 -3.76 -5.26 -1.09
C LEU A 108 -5.25 -5.06 -0.79
N GLY A 109 -5.58 -4.05 0.00
CA GLY A 109 -6.98 -3.78 0.30
C GLY A 109 -7.22 -2.72 1.37
N PRO A 110 -8.50 -2.40 1.61
CA PRO A 110 -8.88 -1.36 2.57
C PRO A 110 -8.65 -1.80 4.02
N MET A 111 -8.17 -0.83 4.83
CA MET A 111 -8.05 -0.90 6.28
C MET A 111 -8.84 0.23 6.91
N PHE A 112 -9.19 0.09 8.20
CA PHE A 112 -10.08 1.00 8.88
C PHE A 112 -9.56 1.37 10.26
N ARG A 113 -9.28 2.68 10.49
CA ARG A 113 -8.83 3.20 11.79
C ARG A 113 -9.51 4.50 12.11
N TYR A 114 -10.07 4.64 13.31
CA TYR A 114 -10.68 5.87 13.78
C TYR A 114 -9.62 6.91 14.20
N GLU A 115 -8.75 7.26 13.26
CA GLU A 115 -7.68 8.23 13.48
C GLU A 115 -8.15 9.68 13.27
N ARG A 116 -7.37 10.61 13.82
CA ARG A 116 -7.52 12.03 13.49
C ARG A 116 -7.07 12.23 12.04
N GLN A 117 -8.01 12.71 11.21
CA GLN A 117 -7.77 12.98 9.79
C GLN A 117 -6.65 14.01 9.59
N GLN A 118 -5.71 13.71 8.73
CA GLN A 118 -4.66 14.59 8.24
C GLN A 118 -4.18 14.11 6.86
N ALA A 119 -3.31 14.86 6.17
CA ALA A 119 -2.80 14.49 4.85
C ALA A 119 -2.20 13.07 4.88
N GLY A 120 -2.64 12.22 3.98
CA GLY A 120 -2.21 10.81 3.88
C GLY A 120 -2.67 9.89 5.02
N ARG A 121 -3.55 10.37 5.92
CA ARG A 121 -4.20 9.55 6.96
C ARG A 121 -5.70 9.67 6.90
N TYR A 122 -6.32 8.58 6.52
CA TYR A 122 -7.76 8.43 6.38
C TYR A 122 -8.28 7.39 7.36
N ARG A 123 -9.59 7.42 7.61
CA ARG A 123 -10.27 6.40 8.42
C ARG A 123 -10.55 5.11 7.65
N GLN A 124 -10.67 5.22 6.34
CA GLN A 124 -10.54 4.12 5.39
C GLN A 124 -9.37 4.44 4.47
N PHE A 125 -8.40 3.55 4.39
CA PHE A 125 -7.20 3.70 3.58
C PHE A 125 -6.79 2.35 3.01
N VAL A 126 -5.98 2.33 1.96
CA VAL A 126 -5.53 1.10 1.32
C VAL A 126 -4.11 0.78 1.75
N GLN A 127 -3.94 -0.42 2.31
CA GLN A 127 -2.63 -0.98 2.57
C GLN A 127 -2.28 -2.06 1.55
N PHE A 128 -1.04 -2.02 1.09
CA PHE A 128 -0.32 -3.16 0.59
C PHE A 128 0.60 -3.69 1.68
N GLY A 129 0.74 -5.00 1.79
CA GLY A 129 1.71 -5.61 2.69
C GLY A 129 2.14 -6.99 2.23
N VAL A 130 3.22 -7.47 2.81
CA VAL A 130 3.76 -8.82 2.61
C VAL A 130 4.04 -9.48 3.94
N GLU A 131 3.91 -10.80 3.96
CA GLU A 131 4.21 -11.65 5.11
C GLU A 131 5.03 -12.86 4.63
N ALA A 132 6.21 -13.07 5.20
CA ALA A 132 7.03 -14.27 5.02
C ALA A 132 7.03 -15.06 6.33
N ILE A 133 6.36 -16.21 6.33
CA ILE A 133 6.11 -17.01 7.54
C ILE A 133 6.79 -18.38 7.40
N GLY A 134 7.59 -18.77 8.39
CA GLY A 134 8.24 -20.07 8.43
C GLY A 134 9.78 -20.06 8.32
N SER A 135 10.42 -18.88 8.32
CA SER A 135 11.89 -18.79 8.31
C SER A 135 12.42 -17.93 9.45
N ALA A 136 13.41 -18.43 10.15
CA ALA A 136 14.20 -17.71 11.15
C ALA A 136 15.51 -17.15 10.59
N ASP A 137 15.79 -17.34 9.31
CA ASP A 137 17.03 -16.88 8.67
C ASP A 137 17.01 -15.35 8.52
N PRO A 138 18.05 -14.61 8.95
CA PRO A 138 18.13 -13.16 8.79
C PRO A 138 18.16 -12.68 7.33
N ALA A 139 18.46 -13.56 6.38
CA ALA A 139 18.40 -13.23 4.95
C ALA A 139 16.98 -12.88 4.48
N ILE A 140 15.93 -13.48 5.09
CA ILE A 140 14.55 -13.15 4.73
C ILE A 140 14.16 -11.74 5.23
N ASP A 141 14.79 -11.25 6.31
CA ASP A 141 14.59 -9.89 6.79
C ASP A 141 15.13 -8.87 5.77
N ALA A 142 16.33 -9.14 5.27
CA ALA A 142 16.93 -8.32 4.21
C ALA A 142 16.12 -8.38 2.90
N GLU A 143 15.59 -9.55 2.52
CA GLU A 143 14.71 -9.70 1.36
C GLU A 143 13.42 -8.87 1.51
N VAL A 144 12.77 -8.93 2.67
CA VAL A 144 11.54 -8.18 2.93
C VAL A 144 11.77 -6.67 2.89
N ILE A 145 12.91 -6.21 3.43
CA ILE A 145 13.31 -4.79 3.35
C ILE A 145 13.63 -4.39 1.90
N ALA A 146 14.38 -5.23 1.17
CA ALA A 146 14.71 -4.99 -0.24
C ALA A 146 13.45 -4.89 -1.11
N LEU A 147 12.48 -5.79 -0.92
CA LEU A 147 11.20 -5.74 -1.62
C LEU A 147 10.46 -4.41 -1.37
N ALA A 148 10.47 -3.94 -0.12
CA ALA A 148 9.85 -2.66 0.21
C ALA A 148 10.56 -1.49 -0.48
N MET A 149 11.89 -1.48 -0.51
CA MET A 149 12.69 -0.46 -1.20
C MET A 149 12.45 -0.50 -2.70
N ASP A 150 12.49 -1.68 -3.33
CA ASP A 150 12.25 -1.86 -4.77
C ASP A 150 10.88 -1.33 -5.22
N ILE A 151 9.84 -1.48 -4.38
CA ILE A 151 8.52 -0.90 -4.68
C ILE A 151 8.61 0.62 -4.80
N TYR A 152 9.22 1.29 -3.84
CA TYR A 152 9.33 2.74 -3.87
C TYR A 152 10.21 3.23 -5.02
N GLU A 153 11.37 2.62 -5.22
CA GLU A 153 12.29 2.96 -6.30
C GLU A 153 11.67 2.73 -7.68
N SER A 154 10.92 1.63 -7.86
CA SER A 154 10.22 1.33 -9.12
C SER A 154 9.07 2.28 -9.42
N THR A 155 8.53 2.97 -8.40
CA THR A 155 7.56 4.06 -8.62
C THR A 155 8.23 5.38 -8.97
N GLY A 156 9.57 5.49 -8.87
CA GLY A 156 10.35 6.67 -9.19
C GLY A 156 10.73 7.54 -8.00
N LEU A 157 10.38 7.14 -6.76
CA LEU A 157 10.78 7.83 -5.54
C LEU A 157 12.29 7.70 -5.30
N LYS A 158 12.92 8.78 -4.85
CA LYS A 158 14.36 8.88 -4.59
C LYS A 158 14.68 9.37 -3.19
N ASP A 159 13.85 10.24 -2.64
CA ASP A 159 14.07 10.87 -1.35
C ASP A 159 13.57 9.94 -0.22
N LEU A 160 14.27 8.81 -0.06
CA LEU A 160 13.94 7.76 0.90
C LEU A 160 15.01 7.63 1.98
N LYS A 161 14.57 7.35 3.18
CA LYS A 161 15.41 7.00 4.33
C LYS A 161 14.92 5.71 4.95
N LEU A 162 15.77 4.68 4.96
CA LEU A 162 15.52 3.44 5.69
C LEU A 162 16.12 3.56 7.08
N VAL A 163 15.30 3.31 8.10
CA VAL A 163 15.71 3.23 9.51
C VAL A 163 15.42 1.82 10.00
N ILE A 164 16.40 1.22 10.66
CA ILE A 164 16.30 -0.13 11.21
C ILE A 164 16.64 -0.17 12.69
N ASN A 165 16.08 -1.13 13.42
CA ASN A 165 16.43 -1.43 14.80
C ASN A 165 16.25 -2.93 15.09
N SER A 166 16.75 -3.39 16.22
CA SER A 166 16.43 -4.70 16.79
C SER A 166 15.74 -4.55 18.14
N LEU A 167 14.57 -5.14 18.26
CA LEU A 167 13.84 -5.25 19.55
C LEU A 167 14.27 -6.50 20.35
N GLY A 168 15.23 -7.27 19.84
CA GLY A 168 15.75 -8.46 20.47
C GLY A 168 14.73 -9.56 20.72
N ASP A 169 15.15 -10.55 21.45
CA ASP A 169 14.33 -11.66 21.92
C ASP A 169 13.56 -11.31 23.24
N LYS A 170 12.89 -12.28 23.79
CA LYS A 170 12.14 -12.10 25.05
C LYS A 170 13.06 -11.72 26.21
N VAL A 171 14.26 -12.31 26.32
CA VAL A 171 15.21 -12.01 27.40
C VAL A 171 15.69 -10.56 27.30
N THR A 172 16.05 -10.12 26.12
CA THR A 172 16.40 -8.72 25.82
C THR A 172 15.30 -7.77 26.28
N ARG A 173 14.06 -8.04 25.87
CA ARG A 173 12.91 -7.17 26.18
C ARG A 173 12.59 -7.14 27.67
N ASP A 174 12.64 -8.28 28.37
CA ASP A 174 12.36 -8.36 29.81
C ASP A 174 13.44 -7.60 30.61
N THR A 175 14.71 -7.71 30.22
CA THR A 175 15.82 -6.98 30.87
C THR A 175 15.72 -5.48 30.61
N HIS A 176 15.48 -5.07 29.34
CA HIS A 176 15.30 -3.69 28.98
C HIS A 176 14.06 -3.06 29.65
N ARG A 177 12.96 -3.81 29.74
CA ARG A 177 11.75 -3.38 30.47
C ARG A 177 12.07 -3.05 31.92
N THR A 178 12.87 -3.88 32.59
CA THR A 178 13.30 -3.65 33.97
C THR A 178 14.14 -2.36 34.07
N ALA A 179 15.05 -2.13 33.14
CA ALA A 179 15.86 -0.92 33.10
C ALA A 179 15.01 0.35 32.84
N LEU A 180 14.01 0.27 31.94
CA LEU A 180 13.09 1.39 31.68
C LEU A 180 12.22 1.72 32.90
N LEU A 181 11.73 0.69 33.62
CA LEU A 181 11.00 0.91 34.86
C LEU A 181 11.85 1.64 35.90
N GLN A 182 13.08 1.19 36.13
CA GLN A 182 14.01 1.83 37.06
C GLN A 182 14.33 3.27 36.65
N HIS A 183 14.41 3.55 35.35
CA HIS A 183 14.72 4.87 34.80
C HIS A 183 13.56 5.86 34.93
N PHE A 184 12.34 5.45 34.61
CA PHE A 184 11.20 6.36 34.54
C PHE A 184 10.36 6.43 35.81
N GLU A 185 10.29 5.34 36.63
CA GLU A 185 9.42 5.26 37.81
C GLU A 185 9.63 6.40 38.81
N PRO A 186 10.87 6.84 39.13
CA PRO A 186 11.09 7.94 40.07
C PRO A 186 10.50 9.28 39.63
N HIS A 187 10.37 9.49 38.31
CA HIS A 187 9.97 10.75 37.68
C HIS A 187 8.71 10.67 36.85
N ILE A 188 7.98 9.56 36.91
CA ILE A 188 6.82 9.34 36.01
C ILE A 188 5.71 10.36 36.20
N HIS A 189 5.62 10.99 37.37
CA HIS A 189 4.66 12.06 37.66
C HIS A 189 4.88 13.33 36.83
N GLU A 190 6.07 13.50 36.23
CA GLU A 190 6.44 14.60 35.33
C GLU A 190 5.98 14.37 33.90
N PHE A 191 5.55 13.15 33.56
CA PHE A 191 5.14 12.75 32.22
C PHE A 191 3.62 12.84 32.03
N CYS A 192 3.18 12.86 30.76
CA CYS A 192 1.77 12.91 30.43
C CYS A 192 1.01 11.67 30.93
N THR A 193 -0.31 11.78 31.08
CA THR A 193 -1.16 10.71 31.61
C THR A 193 -1.02 9.40 30.83
N ASP A 194 -0.85 9.46 29.51
CA ASP A 194 -0.63 8.25 28.69
C ASP A 194 0.66 7.55 29.05
N CYS A 195 1.78 8.31 29.27
CA CYS A 195 3.06 7.74 29.71
C CYS A 195 3.00 7.15 31.11
N GLN A 196 2.28 7.78 32.04
CA GLN A 196 2.04 7.25 33.38
C GLN A 196 1.32 5.88 33.31
N ASN A 197 0.32 5.75 32.42
CA ASN A 197 -0.40 4.49 32.21
C ASN A 197 0.48 3.44 31.50
N ARG A 198 1.35 3.86 30.57
CA ARG A 198 2.25 2.97 29.81
C ARG A 198 3.35 2.39 30.67
N LEU A 199 3.79 3.08 31.72
CA LEU A 199 4.89 2.61 32.59
C LEU A 199 4.66 1.18 33.10
N GLN A 200 3.47 0.89 33.59
CA GLN A 200 3.19 -0.44 34.15
C GLN A 200 2.84 -1.47 33.07
N LYS A 201 2.16 -1.04 32.01
CA LYS A 201 1.67 -1.94 30.96
C LYS A 201 2.75 -2.27 29.94
N ASN A 202 3.35 -1.26 29.33
CA ASN A 202 4.37 -1.38 28.29
C ASN A 202 5.28 -0.14 28.30
N PRO A 203 6.32 -0.08 29.16
CA PRO A 203 7.19 1.10 29.29
C PRO A 203 7.96 1.42 28.02
N LEU A 204 8.20 0.47 27.11
CA LEU A 204 8.82 0.70 25.82
C LEU A 204 8.07 1.78 25.01
N ARG A 205 6.75 1.85 25.15
CA ARG A 205 5.92 2.84 24.46
C ARG A 205 6.04 4.28 25.01
N ILE A 206 6.73 4.47 26.12
CA ILE A 206 7.07 5.81 26.60
C ILE A 206 8.03 6.45 25.60
N LEU A 207 8.97 5.67 25.05
CA LEU A 207 9.98 6.16 24.08
C LEU A 207 9.35 6.68 22.77
N ASP A 208 8.13 6.27 22.41
CA ASP A 208 7.37 6.76 21.26
C ASP A 208 6.39 7.90 21.62
N CYS A 209 6.52 8.52 22.80
CA CYS A 209 5.62 9.58 23.23
C CYS A 209 5.88 10.89 22.49
N LYS A 210 4.86 11.40 21.80
CA LYS A 210 4.94 12.67 21.07
C LYS A 210 4.85 13.90 21.99
N VAL A 211 4.21 13.74 23.17
CA VAL A 211 4.00 14.83 24.15
C VAL A 211 5.28 15.05 24.94
N ASP A 212 5.87 13.97 25.44
CA ASP A 212 7.03 14.00 26.34
C ASP A 212 8.37 13.86 25.61
N ARG A 213 8.37 13.92 24.27
CA ARG A 213 9.55 13.68 23.42
C ARG A 213 10.77 14.50 23.82
N GLU A 214 10.55 15.75 24.21
CA GLU A 214 11.62 16.69 24.57
C GLU A 214 12.01 16.61 26.07
N HIS A 215 11.41 15.69 26.83
CA HIS A 215 11.74 15.53 28.24
C HIS A 215 13.18 15.03 28.39
N PRO A 216 14.00 15.58 29.31
CA PRO A 216 15.42 15.22 29.45
C PRO A 216 15.67 13.72 29.67
N LEU A 217 14.80 13.05 30.40
CA LEU A 217 14.89 11.59 30.64
C LEU A 217 14.67 10.75 29.39
N MET A 218 14.04 11.30 28.34
CA MET A 218 13.93 10.60 27.05
C MET A 218 15.29 10.48 26.36
N GLN A 219 16.15 11.48 26.53
CA GLN A 219 17.48 11.48 25.91
C GLN A 219 18.47 10.54 26.62
N THR A 220 18.23 10.24 27.89
CA THR A 220 19.06 9.37 28.72
C THR A 220 18.44 8.02 28.96
N ALA A 221 17.33 7.71 28.32
CA ALA A 221 16.65 6.43 28.43
C ALA A 221 17.58 5.29 27.97
N PRO A 222 17.61 4.15 28.68
CA PRO A 222 18.40 3.00 28.30
C PRO A 222 18.04 2.55 26.87
N ALA A 223 19.04 2.45 25.99
CA ALA A 223 18.83 1.95 24.63
C ALA A 223 18.62 0.43 24.64
N LEU A 224 17.62 -0.05 23.88
CA LEU A 224 17.34 -1.49 23.84
C LEU A 224 18.51 -2.29 23.29
N THR A 225 19.28 -1.71 22.38
CA THR A 225 20.46 -2.33 21.78
C THR A 225 21.55 -2.69 22.77
N ASP A 226 21.60 -2.03 23.96
CA ASP A 226 22.58 -2.31 25.02
C ASP A 226 22.24 -3.58 25.81
N PHE A 227 21.04 -4.13 25.62
CA PHE A 227 20.52 -5.31 26.31
C PHE A 227 20.37 -6.53 25.38
N LEU A 228 20.78 -6.44 24.11
CA LEU A 228 20.70 -7.55 23.19
C LEU A 228 21.47 -8.77 23.73
N THR A 229 20.83 -9.94 23.71
CA THR A 229 21.54 -11.18 23.91
C THR A 229 22.58 -11.39 22.80
N GLU A 230 23.59 -12.22 23.01
CA GLU A 230 24.60 -12.52 22.00
C GLU A 230 23.97 -13.07 20.71
N GLU A 231 22.92 -13.90 20.84
CA GLU A 231 22.16 -14.43 19.73
C GLU A 231 21.45 -13.31 18.95
N SER A 232 20.71 -12.44 19.66
CA SER A 232 20.00 -11.30 19.03
C SER A 232 20.96 -10.29 18.40
N ALA A 233 22.12 -10.03 19.01
CA ALA A 233 23.14 -9.15 18.47
C ALA A 233 23.76 -9.74 17.19
N THR A 234 24.06 -11.04 17.19
CA THR A 234 24.58 -11.77 16.03
C THR A 234 23.57 -11.78 14.89
N TYR A 235 22.31 -12.05 15.19
CA TYR A 235 21.21 -12.00 14.24
C TYR A 235 21.13 -10.62 13.55
N PHE A 236 21.08 -9.56 14.34
CA PHE A 236 20.99 -8.20 13.80
C PHE A 236 22.23 -7.80 13.00
N ALA A 237 23.40 -8.25 13.40
CA ALA A 237 24.64 -8.05 12.63
C ALA A 237 24.57 -8.73 11.25
N GLN A 238 23.99 -9.93 11.17
CA GLN A 238 23.80 -10.63 9.90
C GLN A 238 22.79 -9.90 8.99
N VAL A 239 21.66 -9.41 9.52
CA VAL A 239 20.71 -8.58 8.74
C VAL A 239 21.44 -7.39 8.12
N LYS A 240 22.25 -6.66 8.90
CA LYS A 240 23.03 -5.51 8.40
C LYS A 240 24.01 -5.93 7.29
N THR A 241 24.72 -7.05 7.47
CA THR A 241 25.63 -7.58 6.46
C THR A 241 24.92 -7.88 5.15
N TYR A 242 23.70 -8.44 5.21
CA TYR A 242 22.93 -8.71 3.99
C TYR A 242 22.44 -7.43 3.32
N LEU A 243 21.99 -6.44 4.09
CA LEU A 243 21.61 -5.13 3.54
C LEU A 243 22.81 -4.44 2.87
N ASP A 244 23.99 -4.48 3.52
CA ASP A 244 25.24 -3.96 2.93
C ASP A 244 25.59 -4.70 1.62
N THR A 245 25.42 -6.02 1.57
CA THR A 245 25.64 -6.84 0.38
C THR A 245 24.71 -6.46 -0.77
N LEU A 246 23.46 -6.08 -0.44
CA LEU A 246 22.47 -5.61 -1.41
C LEU A 246 22.68 -4.14 -1.80
N GLY A 247 23.62 -3.44 -1.16
CA GLY A 247 23.87 -2.01 -1.40
C GLY A 247 22.77 -1.10 -0.85
N ILE A 248 21.94 -1.59 0.06
CA ILE A 248 20.85 -0.83 0.67
C ILE A 248 21.41 0.02 1.82
N THR A 249 21.28 1.34 1.69
CA THR A 249 21.68 2.28 2.74
C THR A 249 20.63 2.36 3.84
N TYR A 250 21.06 2.32 5.10
CA TYR A 250 20.17 2.39 6.25
C TYR A 250 20.80 3.18 7.40
N GLU A 251 19.98 3.65 8.32
CA GLU A 251 20.38 4.17 9.62
C GLU A 251 19.90 3.26 10.73
N VAL A 252 20.70 3.07 11.77
CA VAL A 252 20.27 2.35 12.99
C VAL A 252 19.77 3.39 13.99
N ASP A 253 18.50 3.29 14.38
CA ASP A 253 17.91 4.13 15.43
C ASP A 253 17.48 3.25 16.61
N PRO A 254 18.20 3.30 17.74
CA PRO A 254 17.88 2.50 18.93
C PRO A 254 16.53 2.86 19.56
N ASN A 255 15.96 4.01 19.21
CA ASN A 255 14.65 4.45 19.71
C ASN A 255 13.50 4.06 18.76
N LEU A 256 13.81 3.45 17.61
CA LEU A 256 12.76 2.98 16.70
C LEU A 256 11.97 1.84 17.36
N VAL A 257 10.75 2.14 17.77
CA VAL A 257 9.77 1.16 18.26
C VAL A 257 8.53 1.20 17.36
N ARG A 258 7.79 0.10 17.34
CA ARG A 258 6.59 -0.01 16.50
C ARG A 258 5.31 0.15 17.33
N GLY A 259 4.26 0.63 16.66
CA GLY A 259 2.96 0.85 17.29
C GLY A 259 2.13 -0.42 17.59
N LEU A 260 2.66 -1.60 17.28
CA LEU A 260 2.01 -2.90 17.49
C LEU A 260 2.89 -3.77 18.38
N ASP A 261 2.30 -4.50 19.32
CA ASP A 261 3.03 -5.17 20.40
C ASP A 261 3.67 -6.50 19.98
N TYR A 262 3.30 -7.06 18.83
CA TYR A 262 3.82 -8.35 18.36
C TYR A 262 5.26 -8.31 17.84
N TYR A 263 5.81 -7.12 17.56
CA TYR A 263 7.15 -7.03 16.99
C TYR A 263 8.25 -7.45 17.96
N ASN A 264 9.25 -8.15 17.40
CA ASN A 264 10.49 -8.55 18.05
C ASN A 264 11.63 -8.59 17.03
N HIS A 265 12.89 -8.79 17.46
CA HIS A 265 14.06 -8.78 16.59
C HIS A 265 14.07 -7.59 15.62
N THR A 266 14.24 -7.84 14.33
CA THR A 266 14.32 -6.77 13.30
C THR A 266 13.03 -5.97 13.21
N THR A 267 13.17 -4.65 13.27
CA THR A 267 12.11 -3.69 12.95
C THR A 267 12.66 -2.61 12.04
N PHE A 268 11.82 -2.07 11.16
CA PHE A 268 12.24 -1.03 10.23
C PHE A 268 11.11 -0.08 9.84
N GLU A 269 11.51 1.10 9.40
CA GLU A 269 10.65 2.09 8.75
C GLU A 269 11.32 2.65 7.51
N ILE A 270 10.54 2.87 6.46
CA ILE A 270 10.95 3.65 5.30
C ILE A 270 10.21 4.98 5.37
N MET A 271 10.97 6.06 5.29
CA MET A 271 10.50 7.43 5.42
C MET A 271 10.75 8.21 4.13
N SER A 272 9.89 9.16 3.80
CA SER A 272 10.18 10.18 2.80
C SER A 272 10.98 11.31 3.45
N THR A 273 12.02 11.75 2.76
CA THR A 273 12.81 12.95 3.10
C THR A 273 12.48 14.13 2.19
N ALA A 274 11.50 13.96 1.28
CA ALA A 274 11.09 15.00 0.34
C ALA A 274 10.61 16.26 1.06
N SER A 275 11.06 17.41 0.58
CA SER A 275 10.62 18.71 1.08
C SER A 275 9.13 18.89 0.79
N GLY A 276 8.31 19.16 1.81
CA GLY A 276 6.86 19.35 1.65
C GLY A 276 6.00 18.12 1.91
N PHE A 277 6.59 16.96 2.19
CA PHE A 277 5.81 15.75 2.52
C PHE A 277 5.03 15.87 3.85
N GLY A 278 5.42 16.80 4.72
CA GLY A 278 4.74 17.06 5.99
C GLY A 278 5.46 16.48 7.22
N ALA A 279 4.82 16.59 8.39
CA ALA A 279 5.43 16.21 9.68
C ALA A 279 5.52 14.68 9.92
N ILE A 280 4.69 13.89 9.22
CA ILE A 280 4.70 12.44 9.32
C ILE A 280 5.36 11.88 8.08
N THR A 281 6.61 11.46 8.23
CA THR A 281 7.46 11.03 7.12
C THR A 281 7.39 9.54 6.81
N THR A 282 6.91 8.70 7.73
CA THR A 282 6.84 7.24 7.56
C THR A 282 5.93 6.84 6.42
N LEU A 283 6.45 6.15 5.42
CA LEU A 283 5.74 5.58 4.28
C LEU A 283 5.35 4.11 4.52
N CYS A 284 6.26 3.35 5.12
CA CYS A 284 6.18 1.92 5.34
C CYS A 284 6.74 1.58 6.70
N GLY A 285 6.24 0.52 7.28
CA GLY A 285 6.82 -0.04 8.48
C GLY A 285 6.59 -1.53 8.60
N GLY A 286 7.61 -2.21 9.08
CA GLY A 286 7.63 -3.66 9.20
C GLY A 286 8.55 -4.17 10.28
N GLY A 287 8.67 -5.48 10.35
CA GLY A 287 9.55 -6.18 11.26
C GLY A 287 9.14 -7.62 11.52
N ARG A 288 9.92 -8.29 12.34
CA ARG A 288 9.66 -9.65 12.79
C ARG A 288 8.60 -9.71 13.88
N TYR A 289 7.84 -10.79 13.86
CA TYR A 289 6.76 -11.05 14.80
C TYR A 289 6.74 -12.54 15.23
N ASN A 290 7.91 -13.07 15.63
CA ASN A 290 8.00 -14.42 16.18
C ASN A 290 7.08 -14.54 17.41
N GLY A 291 6.27 -15.59 17.45
CA GLY A 291 5.25 -15.79 18.51
C GLY A 291 3.82 -15.47 18.06
N LEU A 292 3.58 -14.58 17.10
CA LEU A 292 2.22 -14.21 16.69
C LEU A 292 1.43 -15.40 16.14
N VAL A 293 2.07 -16.29 15.37
CA VAL A 293 1.42 -17.51 14.84
C VAL A 293 0.92 -18.38 15.99
N GLN A 294 1.74 -18.53 17.05
CA GLN A 294 1.38 -19.31 18.25
C GLN A 294 0.26 -18.63 19.07
N GLU A 295 0.29 -17.31 19.21
CA GLU A 295 -0.76 -16.53 19.88
C GLU A 295 -2.12 -16.66 19.20
N ILE A 296 -2.14 -16.83 17.88
CA ILE A 296 -3.36 -17.04 17.09
C ILE A 296 -3.77 -18.53 17.04
N GLY A 297 -3.03 -19.41 17.74
CA GLY A 297 -3.37 -20.83 17.89
C GLY A 297 -2.68 -21.77 16.90
N GLY A 298 -1.65 -21.30 16.21
CA GLY A 298 -0.80 -22.11 15.34
C GLY A 298 0.44 -22.69 16.07
N PRO A 299 1.34 -23.31 15.31
CA PRO A 299 2.64 -23.74 15.83
C PRO A 299 3.56 -22.54 16.11
N ASP A 300 4.63 -22.76 16.86
CA ASP A 300 5.69 -21.76 17.05
C ASP A 300 6.53 -21.64 15.77
N VAL A 301 6.15 -20.70 14.92
CA VAL A 301 6.78 -20.42 13.62
C VAL A 301 7.11 -18.94 13.53
N PRO A 302 8.33 -18.58 13.09
CA PRO A 302 8.72 -17.19 12.92
C PRO A 302 8.03 -16.56 11.73
N GLY A 303 7.85 -15.24 11.79
CA GLY A 303 7.30 -14.45 10.68
C GLY A 303 7.93 -13.07 10.62
N ILE A 304 7.96 -12.50 9.42
CA ILE A 304 8.35 -11.13 9.15
C ILE A 304 7.49 -10.56 8.03
N GLY A 305 7.16 -9.28 8.12
CA GLY A 305 6.40 -8.61 7.09
C GLY A 305 6.48 -7.09 7.20
N PHE A 306 5.84 -6.42 6.26
CA PHE A 306 5.64 -4.98 6.32
C PHE A 306 4.30 -4.58 5.72
N ALA A 307 3.87 -3.36 6.02
CA ALA A 307 2.75 -2.74 5.34
C ALA A 307 3.08 -1.29 4.97
N LEU A 308 2.60 -0.87 3.79
CA LEU A 308 2.64 0.50 3.30
C LEU A 308 1.22 1.00 2.95
N SER A 309 1.01 2.33 3.02
CA SER A 309 -0.23 2.97 2.56
C SER A 309 -0.06 3.48 1.14
N ILE A 310 -0.99 3.12 0.26
CA ILE A 310 -1.01 3.61 -1.14
C ILE A 310 -1.21 5.13 -1.16
N GLU A 311 -2.07 5.67 -0.30
CA GLU A 311 -2.28 7.11 -0.20
C GLU A 311 -0.99 7.86 0.15
N ARG A 312 -0.19 7.31 1.05
CA ARG A 312 1.07 7.93 1.46
C ARG A 312 2.15 7.83 0.39
N LEU A 313 2.19 6.71 -0.34
CA LEU A 313 3.07 6.53 -1.49
C LEU A 313 2.72 7.57 -2.58
N LEU A 314 1.45 7.71 -2.93
CA LEU A 314 1.00 8.69 -3.93
C LEU A 314 1.30 10.13 -3.50
N LEU A 315 1.13 10.45 -2.20
CA LEU A 315 1.48 11.74 -1.65
C LEU A 315 3.00 12.02 -1.72
N ALA A 316 3.84 11.00 -1.52
CA ALA A 316 5.30 11.14 -1.67
C ALA A 316 5.70 11.38 -3.13
N LEU A 317 5.08 10.67 -4.09
CA LEU A 317 5.29 10.94 -5.51
C LEU A 317 4.93 12.37 -5.89
N GLU A 318 3.81 12.88 -5.38
CA GLU A 318 3.41 14.27 -5.60
C GLU A 318 4.42 15.26 -4.99
N ALA A 319 4.92 14.99 -3.78
CA ALA A 319 5.90 15.84 -3.11
C ALA A 319 7.25 15.89 -3.83
N GLU A 320 7.68 14.79 -4.46
CA GLU A 320 8.87 14.73 -5.30
C GLU A 320 8.64 15.19 -6.75
N GLY A 321 7.39 15.50 -7.14
CA GLY A 321 7.03 15.88 -8.51
C GLY A 321 7.18 14.73 -9.51
N VAL A 322 7.06 13.49 -9.05
CA VAL A 322 7.11 12.31 -9.92
C VAL A 322 5.77 12.13 -10.62
N GLU A 323 5.77 12.17 -11.94
CA GLU A 323 4.61 11.87 -12.77
C GLU A 323 4.61 10.41 -13.15
N LEU A 324 3.52 9.71 -12.80
CA LEU A 324 3.29 8.34 -13.26
C LEU A 324 2.73 8.36 -14.67
N ASP A 325 3.33 7.57 -15.55
CA ASP A 325 2.74 7.32 -16.87
C ASP A 325 1.45 6.49 -16.71
N THR A 326 0.34 7.19 -16.76
CA THR A 326 -1.01 6.64 -16.62
C THR A 326 -1.72 6.56 -17.96
N ALA A 327 -0.99 6.31 -19.04
CA ALA A 327 -1.53 6.33 -20.39
C ALA A 327 -2.81 5.48 -20.52
N SER A 328 -3.95 6.09 -20.29
CA SER A 328 -5.27 5.64 -20.67
C SER A 328 -5.73 6.50 -21.87
N GLY A 329 -4.93 6.47 -22.94
CA GLY A 329 -5.28 7.17 -24.16
C GLY A 329 -6.48 6.49 -24.81
N LEU A 330 -7.44 7.28 -25.28
CA LEU A 330 -8.45 6.82 -26.22
C LEU A 330 -7.76 6.61 -27.57
N ASP A 331 -7.77 5.37 -28.08
CA ASP A 331 -7.12 5.10 -29.36
C ASP A 331 -7.92 5.72 -30.50
N VAL A 332 -9.26 5.54 -30.52
CA VAL A 332 -10.12 5.98 -31.61
C VAL A 332 -11.38 6.65 -31.10
N TYR A 333 -11.71 7.80 -31.68
CA TYR A 333 -13.03 8.42 -31.53
C TYR A 333 -13.77 8.43 -32.86
N LEU A 334 -14.94 7.79 -32.91
CA LEU A 334 -15.81 7.77 -34.09
C LEU A 334 -16.78 8.94 -34.03
N ILE A 335 -16.78 9.75 -35.10
CA ILE A 335 -17.66 10.89 -35.32
C ILE A 335 -18.69 10.49 -36.36
N ALA A 336 -19.95 10.37 -35.98
CA ALA A 336 -21.02 9.96 -36.89
C ALA A 336 -22.04 11.08 -37.13
N MET A 337 -22.43 11.24 -38.38
CA MET A 337 -23.40 12.25 -38.81
C MET A 337 -24.56 11.58 -39.54
N GLY A 338 -25.72 11.51 -38.88
CA GLY A 338 -26.93 10.84 -39.37
C GLY A 338 -27.06 9.38 -38.87
N ASP A 339 -28.25 8.83 -39.03
CA ASP A 339 -28.63 7.54 -38.43
C ASP A 339 -27.85 6.36 -39.01
N GLU A 340 -27.66 6.30 -40.31
CA GLU A 340 -26.91 5.23 -40.97
C GLU A 340 -25.42 5.26 -40.56
N ALA A 341 -24.82 6.47 -40.53
CA ALA A 341 -23.45 6.64 -40.06
C ALA A 341 -23.30 6.22 -38.57
N LYS A 342 -24.31 6.52 -37.76
CA LYS A 342 -24.34 6.11 -36.35
C LYS A 342 -24.42 4.59 -36.21
N GLN A 343 -25.22 3.90 -37.03
CA GLN A 343 -25.29 2.45 -37.08
C GLN A 343 -23.91 1.86 -37.43
N LYS A 344 -23.23 2.43 -38.45
CA LYS A 344 -21.87 1.98 -38.81
C LYS A 344 -20.84 2.28 -37.72
N ALA A 345 -20.96 3.42 -37.03
CA ALA A 345 -20.10 3.73 -35.89
C ALA A 345 -20.26 2.72 -34.76
N VAL A 346 -21.48 2.28 -34.48
CA VAL A 346 -21.74 1.23 -33.47
C VAL A 346 -21.06 -0.09 -33.86
N GLU A 347 -21.17 -0.51 -35.12
CA GLU A 347 -20.50 -1.71 -35.65
C GLU A 347 -18.98 -1.62 -35.51
N LEU A 348 -18.38 -0.50 -35.99
CA LEU A 348 -16.94 -0.28 -35.94
C LEU A 348 -16.42 -0.17 -34.50
N THR A 349 -17.15 0.52 -33.60
CA THR A 349 -16.81 0.61 -32.18
C THR A 349 -16.71 -0.78 -31.55
N SER A 350 -17.69 -1.64 -31.81
CA SER A 350 -17.66 -3.01 -31.32
C SER A 350 -16.49 -3.81 -31.89
N THR A 351 -16.22 -3.65 -33.17
CA THR A 351 -15.11 -4.33 -33.86
C THR A 351 -13.75 -3.91 -33.31
N PHE A 352 -13.54 -2.61 -33.13
CA PHE A 352 -12.27 -2.07 -32.60
C PHE A 352 -12.04 -2.50 -31.14
N ARG A 353 -13.08 -2.42 -30.30
CA ARG A 353 -13.02 -2.89 -28.90
C ARG A 353 -12.70 -4.38 -28.82
N ALA A 354 -13.25 -5.19 -29.70
CA ALA A 354 -12.94 -6.64 -29.77
C ALA A 354 -11.46 -6.93 -30.15
N LYS A 355 -10.77 -5.95 -30.70
CA LYS A 355 -9.34 -6.01 -31.05
C LYS A 355 -8.44 -5.29 -30.03
N GLY A 356 -8.99 -4.84 -28.91
CA GLY A 356 -8.24 -4.21 -27.81
C GLY A 356 -8.03 -2.70 -27.99
N LEU A 357 -8.61 -2.08 -29.03
CA LEU A 357 -8.52 -0.63 -29.23
C LEU A 357 -9.53 0.10 -28.35
N ALA A 358 -9.07 0.99 -27.50
CA ALA A 358 -9.91 1.86 -26.69
C ALA A 358 -10.67 2.81 -27.61
N THR A 359 -11.99 2.59 -27.76
CA THR A 359 -12.81 3.29 -28.76
C THR A 359 -14.03 3.92 -28.13
N GLU A 360 -14.34 5.15 -28.53
CA GLU A 360 -15.51 5.91 -28.09
C GLU A 360 -16.24 6.53 -29.28
N MET A 361 -17.51 6.87 -29.10
CA MET A 361 -18.33 7.56 -30.05
C MET A 361 -19.30 8.53 -29.37
N ASP A 362 -20.01 9.38 -30.14
CA ASP A 362 -21.01 10.26 -29.58
C ASP A 362 -22.35 9.54 -29.33
N TYR A 363 -22.85 9.64 -28.12
CA TYR A 363 -24.16 9.10 -27.70
C TYR A 363 -25.22 10.20 -27.48
N LEU A 364 -24.90 11.48 -27.75
CA LEU A 364 -25.75 12.61 -27.42
C LEU A 364 -26.25 13.37 -28.70
N ASP A 365 -26.06 12.78 -29.85
CA ASP A 365 -26.43 13.39 -31.19
C ASP A 365 -25.89 14.81 -31.38
N ARG A 366 -24.67 15.03 -30.90
CA ARG A 366 -24.02 16.34 -31.01
C ARG A 366 -23.55 16.61 -32.44
N LYS A 367 -23.51 17.89 -32.79
CA LYS A 367 -22.96 18.31 -34.09
C LYS A 367 -21.46 17.96 -34.20
N MET A 368 -20.95 17.72 -35.40
CA MET A 368 -19.57 17.34 -35.72
C MET A 368 -18.52 18.13 -34.93
N LYS A 369 -18.64 19.46 -34.87
CA LYS A 369 -17.69 20.30 -34.09
C LYS A 369 -17.65 19.97 -32.61
N ALA A 370 -18.76 19.57 -32.02
CA ALA A 370 -18.84 19.18 -30.61
C ALA A 370 -18.28 17.77 -30.38
N GLN A 371 -18.50 16.87 -31.34
CA GLN A 371 -17.90 15.53 -31.29
C GLN A 371 -16.38 15.62 -31.42
N MET A 372 -15.84 16.42 -32.32
CA MET A 372 -14.41 16.68 -32.50
C MET A 372 -13.77 17.24 -31.22
N LYS A 373 -14.43 18.22 -30.55
CA LYS A 373 -13.97 18.73 -29.25
C LYS A 373 -13.97 17.67 -28.15
N SER A 374 -14.89 16.71 -28.25
CA SER A 374 -14.91 15.59 -27.30
C SER A 374 -13.76 14.62 -27.52
N ALA A 375 -13.46 14.32 -28.79
CA ALA A 375 -12.30 13.52 -29.17
C ALA A 375 -10.98 14.13 -28.61
N ASP A 376 -10.80 15.42 -28.84
CA ASP A 376 -9.65 16.20 -28.38
C ASP A 376 -9.54 16.18 -26.83
N ARG A 377 -10.63 16.49 -26.12
CA ARG A 377 -10.68 16.45 -24.65
C ARG A 377 -10.41 15.07 -24.05
N LEU A 378 -10.83 14.00 -24.75
CA LEU A 378 -10.60 12.62 -24.34
C LEU A 378 -9.22 12.11 -24.74
N GLY A 379 -8.40 12.93 -25.40
CA GLY A 379 -7.06 12.56 -25.82
C GLY A 379 -7.06 11.43 -26.84
N ALA A 380 -8.06 11.40 -27.77
CA ALA A 380 -8.09 10.38 -28.82
C ALA A 380 -6.86 10.50 -29.72
N LYS A 381 -6.16 9.38 -29.96
CA LYS A 381 -5.04 9.35 -30.92
C LYS A 381 -5.54 9.56 -32.36
N TYR A 382 -6.65 8.89 -32.67
CA TYR A 382 -7.26 8.93 -33.98
C TYR A 382 -8.72 9.35 -33.92
N THR A 383 -9.17 10.10 -34.92
CA THR A 383 -10.59 10.32 -35.19
C THR A 383 -10.96 9.78 -36.56
N ILE A 384 -12.16 9.19 -36.65
CA ILE A 384 -12.73 8.68 -37.87
C ILE A 384 -14.07 9.33 -38.02
N VAL A 385 -14.27 10.04 -39.15
CA VAL A 385 -15.53 10.69 -39.49
C VAL A 385 -16.33 9.78 -40.41
N LEU A 386 -17.59 9.60 -40.07
CA LEU A 386 -18.57 8.83 -40.83
C LEU A 386 -19.76 9.71 -41.18
N GLY A 387 -20.01 9.83 -42.45
CA GLY A 387 -21.15 10.52 -43.06
C GLY A 387 -21.64 9.73 -44.24
N GLU A 388 -22.54 10.31 -45.02
CA GLU A 388 -23.14 9.71 -46.22
C GLU A 388 -22.09 9.31 -47.27
N THR A 389 -21.12 10.20 -47.54
CA THR A 389 -20.04 9.95 -48.49
C THR A 389 -19.15 8.77 -48.07
N GLU A 390 -18.77 8.67 -46.78
CA GLU A 390 -17.93 7.61 -46.31
C GLU A 390 -18.65 6.25 -46.37
N LEU A 391 -19.97 6.24 -46.17
CA LEU A 391 -20.79 5.03 -46.30
C LEU A 391 -20.90 4.58 -47.75
N GLU A 392 -21.12 5.48 -48.70
CA GLU A 392 -21.16 5.17 -50.11
C GLU A 392 -19.83 4.64 -50.64
N GLU A 393 -18.73 5.26 -50.24
CA GLU A 393 -17.38 4.88 -50.66
C GLU A 393 -16.81 3.67 -49.88
N GLN A 394 -17.50 3.19 -48.84
CA GLN A 394 -17.03 2.12 -47.94
C GLN A 394 -15.61 2.39 -47.39
N ALA A 395 -15.30 3.66 -47.18
CA ALA A 395 -13.99 4.13 -46.70
C ALA A 395 -14.15 5.39 -45.87
N ALA A 396 -13.30 5.59 -44.89
CA ALA A 396 -13.31 6.75 -44.01
C ALA A 396 -11.94 7.40 -43.92
N ALA A 397 -11.95 8.69 -43.61
CA ALA A 397 -10.76 9.44 -43.30
C ALA A 397 -10.36 9.20 -41.84
N VAL A 398 -9.20 8.57 -41.62
CA VAL A 398 -8.56 8.39 -40.34
C VAL A 398 -7.60 9.56 -40.12
N LYS A 399 -7.88 10.39 -39.12
CA LYS A 399 -7.04 11.54 -38.77
C LYS A 399 -6.27 11.27 -37.50
N HIS A 400 -4.93 11.38 -37.56
CA HIS A 400 -4.09 11.40 -36.39
C HIS A 400 -4.19 12.77 -35.70
N MET A 401 -4.58 12.77 -34.43
CA MET A 401 -4.96 14.04 -33.77
C MET A 401 -3.77 14.94 -33.43
N GLU A 402 -2.61 14.37 -33.14
CA GLU A 402 -1.41 15.12 -32.80
C GLU A 402 -0.75 15.73 -34.05
N SER A 403 -0.46 14.92 -35.10
CA SER A 403 0.19 15.40 -36.32
C SER A 403 -0.76 16.12 -37.25
N GLY A 404 -2.07 15.87 -37.17
CA GLY A 404 -3.08 16.35 -38.09
C GLY A 404 -3.10 15.62 -39.44
N GLU A 405 -2.24 14.62 -39.66
CA GLU A 405 -2.22 13.82 -40.87
C GLU A 405 -3.52 13.03 -41.03
N GLN A 406 -3.96 12.89 -42.27
CA GLN A 406 -5.22 12.23 -42.58
C GLN A 406 -5.03 11.26 -43.76
N HIS A 407 -5.47 10.01 -43.54
CA HIS A 407 -5.41 8.97 -44.55
C HIS A 407 -6.81 8.39 -44.80
N LYS A 408 -7.15 8.18 -46.08
CA LYS A 408 -8.39 7.50 -46.45
C LYS A 408 -8.16 6.00 -46.42
N VAL A 409 -8.94 5.28 -45.59
CA VAL A 409 -8.80 3.85 -45.34
C VAL A 409 -10.13 3.16 -45.57
N ALA A 410 -10.13 2.06 -46.32
CA ALA A 410 -11.33 1.24 -46.53
C ALA A 410 -11.82 0.63 -45.17
N PHE A 411 -13.13 0.47 -44.99
CA PHE A 411 -13.69 -0.06 -43.75
C PHE A 411 -13.13 -1.45 -43.43
N SER A 412 -12.86 -2.29 -44.42
CA SER A 412 -12.25 -3.61 -44.25
C SER A 412 -10.82 -3.56 -43.69
N GLU A 413 -10.10 -2.47 -43.89
CA GLU A 413 -8.70 -2.31 -43.52
C GLU A 413 -8.49 -1.44 -42.27
N LEU A 414 -9.54 -0.80 -41.75
CA LEU A 414 -9.43 0.11 -40.58
C LEU A 414 -8.78 -0.51 -39.39
N VAL A 415 -9.13 -1.76 -39.05
CA VAL A 415 -8.56 -2.48 -37.89
C VAL A 415 -7.06 -2.68 -38.07
N ASN A 416 -6.66 -3.23 -39.22
CA ASN A 416 -5.25 -3.49 -39.52
C ASN A 416 -4.43 -2.19 -39.53
N TYR A 417 -4.97 -1.15 -40.13
CA TYR A 417 -4.33 0.16 -40.15
C TYR A 417 -4.09 0.71 -38.76
N LEU A 418 -5.12 0.71 -37.89
CA LEU A 418 -5.01 1.22 -36.52
C LEU A 418 -4.04 0.40 -35.67
N LEU A 419 -4.04 -0.93 -35.78
CA LEU A 419 -3.15 -1.81 -35.02
C LEU A 419 -1.67 -1.68 -35.46
N GLN A 420 -1.41 -1.29 -36.70
CA GLN A 420 -0.02 -1.04 -37.18
C GLN A 420 0.54 0.31 -36.68
N GLN A 421 -0.33 1.21 -36.25
CA GLN A 421 0.03 2.54 -35.77
C GLN A 421 0.00 2.66 -34.23
N SER A 422 -0.43 1.60 -33.53
CA SER A 422 -0.59 1.56 -32.05
C SER A 422 0.72 1.32 -31.29
#